data_308730f2d6121c04a822cbc46faaf5a2
#
_entry.id   308730f2d6121c04a822cbc46faaf5a2
#
_cell.length_a   1.000
_cell.length_b   1.000
_cell.length_c   1.000
_cell.angle_alpha   90.00
_cell.angle_beta   90.00
_cell.angle_gamma   90.00
#
_symmetry.space_group_name_H-M   'P 1'
#
loop_
_entity.id
_entity.type
_entity.pdbx_description
1 polymer ?
#
loop_
_entity_poly.entity_id
_entity_poly.type
_entity_poly.pdbx_seq_one_letter_code
_entity_poly.pdbx_strand_id
1 'polypeptide(L)'
;MIVPNLITTLDGKEVMVDFFTAEVTQNRTIHIIGEINDDTASYICSEIRYLSRNSKEPLTLILNSPGGSISAGMAIYDTLNASRCEVTTVVEGMAASMAAFLATCAATKGRRFCQPNAEIMVHQPLGGVQGQASDISIAADHINSTKRKMTKIFADSVNLEESKIKALTDRDTWLSAEDALKMGFVDHVGDPMDD
;
A
#
# COMPACT_ATOMS: atom_id res chain seq x y z
N MET A 1 10.81 -23.02 0.46
CA MET A 1 11.21 -22.29 -0.78
C MET A 1 12.70 -21.98 -0.66
N ILE A 2 13.51 -22.30 -1.68
CA ILE A 2 14.92 -21.88 -1.72
C ILE A 2 14.91 -20.52 -2.39
N VAL A 3 15.25 -19.46 -1.65
CA VAL A 3 15.44 -18.12 -2.24
C VAL A 3 16.85 -18.09 -2.83
N PRO A 4 17.00 -17.89 -4.15
CA PRO A 4 18.33 -17.82 -4.74
C PRO A 4 19.05 -16.56 -4.23
N ASN A 5 20.38 -16.70 -4.02
CA ASN A 5 21.23 -15.59 -3.64
C ASN A 5 22.01 -15.09 -4.86
N LEU A 6 22.35 -13.81 -4.82
CA LEU A 6 23.26 -13.19 -5.77
C LEU A 6 24.44 -12.53 -5.04
N ILE A 7 25.55 -12.36 -5.74
CA ILE A 7 26.69 -11.59 -5.23
C ILE A 7 26.55 -10.17 -5.75
N THR A 8 26.60 -9.21 -4.85
CA THR A 8 26.51 -7.79 -5.17
C THR A 8 27.54 -6.97 -4.39
N THR A 9 27.69 -5.71 -4.72
CA THR A 9 28.59 -4.80 -4.02
C THR A 9 27.78 -3.84 -3.15
N LEU A 10 28.01 -3.90 -1.83
CA LEU A 10 27.49 -2.94 -0.86
C LEU A 10 28.66 -2.25 -0.17
N ASP A 11 28.69 -0.93 -0.17
CA ASP A 11 29.77 -0.11 0.41
C ASP A 11 31.18 -0.52 -0.07
N GLY A 12 31.30 -0.89 -1.36
CA GLY A 12 32.56 -1.29 -1.98
C GLY A 12 33.04 -2.71 -1.64
N LYS A 13 32.21 -3.53 -0.99
CA LYS A 13 32.51 -4.93 -0.64
C LYS A 13 31.55 -5.87 -1.35
N GLU A 14 32.07 -6.98 -1.87
CA GLU A 14 31.25 -8.07 -2.37
C GLU A 14 30.53 -8.76 -1.20
N VAL A 15 29.21 -8.86 -1.30
CA VAL A 15 28.34 -9.52 -0.32
C VAL A 15 27.36 -10.43 -1.04
N MET A 16 27.01 -11.52 -0.38
CA MET A 16 25.94 -12.40 -0.86
C MET A 16 24.64 -12.00 -0.20
N VAL A 17 23.62 -11.70 -1.00
CA VAL A 17 22.29 -11.31 -0.54
C VAL A 17 21.22 -12.07 -1.32
N ASP A 18 20.02 -12.22 -0.75
CA ASP A 18 18.85 -12.69 -1.50
C ASP A 18 18.31 -11.59 -2.43
N PHE A 19 17.42 -11.99 -3.36
CA PHE A 19 16.88 -11.06 -4.35
C PHE A 19 16.06 -9.91 -3.72
N PHE A 20 15.28 -10.16 -2.68
CA PHE A 20 14.52 -9.10 -2.02
C PHE A 20 15.42 -8.06 -1.36
N THR A 21 16.48 -8.53 -0.69
CA THR A 21 17.49 -7.62 -0.13
C THR A 21 18.19 -6.81 -1.23
N ALA A 22 18.45 -7.39 -2.39
CA ALA A 22 19.01 -6.67 -3.54
C ALA A 22 18.02 -5.64 -4.07
N GLU A 23 16.76 -5.99 -4.26
CA GLU A 23 15.73 -5.07 -4.71
C GLU A 23 15.60 -3.85 -3.77
N VAL A 24 15.57 -4.09 -2.45
CA VAL A 24 15.52 -2.99 -1.48
C VAL A 24 16.76 -2.12 -1.54
N THR A 25 17.95 -2.72 -1.55
CA THR A 25 19.22 -1.97 -1.38
C THR A 25 19.72 -1.30 -2.65
N GLN A 26 19.47 -1.89 -3.82
CA GLN A 26 19.96 -1.38 -5.11
C GLN A 26 18.88 -0.61 -5.88
N ASN A 27 17.65 -1.14 -5.91
CA ASN A 27 16.57 -0.59 -6.72
C ASN A 27 15.58 0.23 -5.90
N ARG A 28 15.75 0.29 -4.55
CA ARG A 28 14.85 0.99 -3.63
C ARG A 28 13.40 0.50 -3.76
N THR A 29 13.24 -0.79 -4.07
CA THR A 29 11.96 -1.46 -4.27
C THR A 29 11.60 -2.29 -3.05
N ILE A 30 10.42 -2.02 -2.50
CA ILE A 30 9.86 -2.68 -1.31
C ILE A 30 8.66 -3.50 -1.75
N HIS A 31 8.61 -4.76 -1.30
CA HIS A 31 7.52 -5.68 -1.65
C HIS A 31 6.51 -5.81 -0.51
N ILE A 32 5.23 -5.60 -0.82
CA ILE A 32 4.09 -5.82 0.08
C ILE A 32 3.31 -7.03 -0.46
N ILE A 33 3.73 -8.22 -0.04
CA ILE A 33 3.16 -9.49 -0.52
C ILE A 33 2.45 -10.20 0.63
N GLY A 34 1.22 -10.67 0.37
CA GLY A 34 0.41 -11.34 1.37
C GLY A 34 -0.24 -10.39 2.36
N GLU A 35 -0.58 -10.88 3.55
CA GLU A 35 -1.34 -10.11 4.54
C GLU A 35 -0.52 -8.97 5.17
N ILE A 36 -1.18 -7.81 5.32
CA ILE A 36 -0.64 -6.66 6.07
C ILE A 36 -0.96 -6.85 7.56
N ASN A 37 0.05 -7.16 8.35
CA ASN A 37 -0.03 -7.31 9.80
C ASN A 37 1.09 -6.53 10.49
N ASP A 38 1.19 -6.61 11.81
CA ASP A 38 2.17 -5.84 12.58
C ASP A 38 3.61 -6.22 12.25
N ASP A 39 3.89 -7.49 11.96
CA ASP A 39 5.24 -7.96 11.61
C ASP A 39 5.65 -7.40 10.23
N THR A 40 4.80 -7.58 9.21
CA THR A 40 5.07 -7.07 7.86
C THR A 40 5.20 -5.56 7.86
N ALA A 41 4.35 -4.83 8.59
CA ALA A 41 4.44 -3.39 8.71
C ALA A 41 5.73 -2.93 9.40
N SER A 42 6.20 -3.66 10.42
CA SER A 42 7.45 -3.36 11.12
C SER A 42 8.66 -3.44 10.17
N TYR A 43 8.73 -4.49 9.34
CA TYR A 43 9.78 -4.65 8.32
C TYR A 43 9.70 -3.53 7.28
N ILE A 44 8.55 -3.33 6.65
CA ILE A 44 8.35 -2.32 5.61
C ILE A 44 8.67 -0.91 6.12
N CYS A 45 8.21 -0.55 7.32
CA CYS A 45 8.54 0.75 7.91
C CYS A 45 10.04 0.90 8.19
N SER A 46 10.74 -0.19 8.52
CA SER A 46 12.20 -0.17 8.75
C SER A 46 12.95 0.03 7.42
N GLU A 47 12.53 -0.65 6.36
CA GLU A 47 13.08 -0.48 5.00
C GLU A 47 12.89 0.96 4.51
N ILE A 48 11.67 1.52 4.63
CA ILE A 48 11.38 2.91 4.25
C ILE A 48 12.30 3.88 5.02
N ARG A 49 12.44 3.69 6.34
CA ARG A 49 13.33 4.55 7.16
C ARG A 49 14.79 4.42 6.77
N TYR A 50 15.27 3.21 6.50
CA TYR A 50 16.64 2.95 6.06
C TYR A 50 16.91 3.68 4.73
N LEU A 51 16.07 3.46 3.74
CA LEU A 51 16.20 4.05 2.41
C LEU A 51 16.09 5.57 2.43
N SER A 52 15.13 6.12 3.18
CA SER A 52 14.88 7.57 3.24
C SER A 52 15.91 8.36 4.05
N ARG A 53 16.68 7.69 4.94
CA ARG A 53 17.82 8.32 5.64
C ARG A 53 19.01 8.50 4.71
N ASN A 54 19.23 7.54 3.83
CA ASN A 54 20.40 7.49 2.97
C ASN A 54 20.23 8.33 1.68
N SER A 55 19.01 8.46 1.19
CA SER A 55 18.71 9.19 -0.04
C SER A 55 17.27 9.68 -0.07
N LYS A 56 16.99 10.68 -0.92
CA LYS A 56 15.64 11.17 -1.24
C LYS A 56 15.17 10.72 -2.62
N GLU A 57 15.93 9.91 -3.29
CA GLU A 57 15.50 9.26 -4.53
C GLU A 57 14.18 8.50 -4.36
N PRO A 58 13.41 8.33 -5.40
CA PRO A 58 12.11 7.66 -5.34
C PRO A 58 12.17 6.26 -4.72
N LEU A 59 11.08 5.86 -4.09
CA LEU A 59 10.82 4.51 -3.60
C LEU A 59 9.76 3.85 -4.49
N THR A 60 9.92 2.56 -4.75
CA THR A 60 8.89 1.76 -5.44
C THR A 60 8.30 0.75 -4.48
N LEU A 61 6.98 0.67 -4.43
CA LEU A 61 6.23 -0.36 -3.70
C LEU A 61 5.56 -1.29 -4.70
N ILE A 62 5.93 -2.56 -4.67
CA ILE A 62 5.24 -3.62 -5.40
C ILE A 62 4.19 -4.24 -4.47
N LEU A 63 2.93 -4.27 -4.89
CA LEU A 63 1.83 -4.75 -4.06
C LEU A 63 1.16 -5.98 -4.70
N ASN A 64 1.12 -7.07 -3.96
CA ASN A 64 0.29 -8.24 -4.24
C ASN A 64 -0.28 -8.76 -2.91
N SER A 65 -1.36 -8.13 -2.44
CA SER A 65 -1.81 -8.29 -1.07
C SER A 65 -3.35 -8.23 -0.96
N PRO A 66 -3.95 -9.12 -0.15
CA PRO A 66 -5.37 -9.04 0.20
C PRO A 66 -5.69 -7.91 1.19
N GLY A 67 -4.67 -7.16 1.65
CA GLY A 67 -4.82 -6.19 2.72
C GLY A 67 -4.60 -6.79 4.10
N GLY A 68 -5.30 -6.29 5.10
CA GLY A 68 -5.18 -6.76 6.50
C GLY A 68 -5.39 -5.65 7.52
N SER A 69 -4.55 -5.60 8.55
CA SER A 69 -4.67 -4.68 9.68
C SER A 69 -4.61 -3.21 9.26
N ILE A 70 -5.63 -2.44 9.61
CA ILE A 70 -5.70 -1.01 9.33
C ILE A 70 -4.60 -0.25 10.07
N SER A 71 -4.33 -0.58 11.34
CA SER A 71 -3.28 0.08 12.11
C SER A 71 -1.89 -0.16 11.51
N ALA A 72 -1.62 -1.39 11.09
CA ALA A 72 -0.38 -1.76 10.41
C ALA A 72 -0.21 -1.00 9.07
N GLY A 73 -1.26 -0.97 8.26
CA GLY A 73 -1.22 -0.23 6.99
C GLY A 73 -1.11 1.29 7.17
N MET A 74 -1.75 1.87 8.19
CA MET A 74 -1.58 3.29 8.52
C MET A 74 -0.16 3.61 8.98
N ALA A 75 0.50 2.69 9.70
CA ALA A 75 1.91 2.87 10.07
C ALA A 75 2.82 2.93 8.83
N ILE A 76 2.57 2.10 7.82
CA ILE A 76 3.27 2.15 6.53
C ILE A 76 2.99 3.48 5.82
N TYR A 77 1.70 3.85 5.69
CA TYR A 77 1.27 5.10 5.05
C TYR A 77 1.93 6.34 5.66
N ASP A 78 1.86 6.47 6.99
CA ASP A 78 2.45 7.60 7.69
C ASP A 78 3.98 7.61 7.59
N THR A 79 4.64 6.43 7.57
CA THR A 79 6.10 6.32 7.38
C THR A 79 6.52 6.74 5.98
N LEU A 80 5.76 6.40 4.94
CA LEU A 80 5.98 6.85 3.55
C LEU A 80 5.85 8.37 3.46
N ASN A 81 4.77 8.94 3.99
CA ASN A 81 4.57 10.39 3.99
C ASN A 81 5.70 11.13 4.73
N ALA A 82 6.18 10.58 5.85
CA ALA A 82 7.29 11.18 6.62
C ALA A 82 8.65 11.06 5.90
N SER A 83 8.80 10.13 4.97
CA SER A 83 10.06 9.87 4.25
C SER A 83 10.48 11.04 3.36
N ARG A 84 9.51 11.79 2.82
CA ARG A 84 9.69 12.85 1.82
C ARG A 84 10.36 12.37 0.52
N CYS A 85 10.35 11.07 0.26
CA CYS A 85 10.69 10.50 -1.03
C CYS A 85 9.45 10.52 -1.93
N GLU A 86 9.62 10.64 -3.23
CA GLU A 86 8.57 10.28 -4.17
C GLU A 86 8.30 8.78 -4.07
N VAL A 87 7.04 8.40 -4.18
CA VAL A 87 6.61 7.01 -4.05
C VAL A 87 5.91 6.57 -5.32
N THR A 88 6.42 5.53 -5.94
CA THR A 88 5.75 4.80 -7.02
C THR A 88 5.08 3.56 -6.43
N THR A 89 3.85 3.28 -6.81
CA THR A 89 3.17 2.03 -6.46
C THR A 89 2.85 1.23 -7.72
N VAL A 90 3.06 -0.07 -7.66
CA VAL A 90 2.76 -1.01 -8.74
C VAL A 90 1.93 -2.15 -8.18
N VAL A 91 0.72 -2.33 -8.68
CA VAL A 91 -0.13 -3.45 -8.29
C VAL A 91 0.13 -4.62 -9.21
N GLU A 92 0.55 -5.75 -8.63
CA GLU A 92 0.74 -7.03 -9.30
C GLU A 92 -0.24 -8.06 -8.74
N GLY A 93 -1.01 -8.72 -9.60
CA GLY A 93 -2.02 -9.68 -9.16
C GLY A 93 -3.21 -9.00 -8.47
N MET A 94 -3.08 -8.57 -7.22
CA MET A 94 -4.14 -7.80 -6.56
C MET A 94 -3.64 -6.82 -5.50
N ALA A 95 -4.39 -5.73 -5.32
CA ALA A 95 -4.35 -4.92 -4.12
C ALA A 95 -5.77 -4.80 -3.54
N ALA A 96 -6.04 -5.46 -2.41
CA ALA A 96 -7.37 -5.45 -1.81
C ALA A 96 -7.36 -4.75 -0.45
N SER A 97 -8.48 -4.09 -0.09
CA SER A 97 -8.69 -3.51 1.25
C SER A 97 -7.57 -2.52 1.63
N MET A 98 -6.82 -2.80 2.70
CA MET A 98 -5.72 -1.94 3.13
C MET A 98 -4.57 -1.84 2.11
N ALA A 99 -4.37 -2.86 1.29
CA ALA A 99 -3.40 -2.80 0.19
C ALA A 99 -3.86 -1.86 -0.93
N ALA A 100 -5.17 -1.83 -1.25
CA ALA A 100 -5.75 -0.85 -2.17
C ALA A 100 -5.58 0.58 -1.66
N PHE A 101 -5.74 0.77 -0.35
CA PHE A 101 -5.48 2.07 0.28
C PHE A 101 -4.02 2.51 0.09
N LEU A 102 -3.05 1.63 0.35
CA LEU A 102 -1.64 1.93 0.15
C LEU A 102 -1.31 2.19 -1.33
N ALA A 103 -1.79 1.33 -2.23
CA ALA A 103 -1.56 1.48 -3.67
C ALA A 103 -2.05 2.83 -4.21
N THR A 104 -3.21 3.28 -3.75
CA THR A 104 -3.86 4.49 -4.25
C THR A 104 -3.42 5.76 -3.52
N CYS A 105 -3.30 5.68 -2.18
CA CYS A 105 -3.16 6.88 -1.34
C CYS A 105 -1.72 7.18 -0.91
N ALA A 106 -0.82 6.18 -0.93
CA ALA A 106 0.55 6.38 -0.49
C ALA A 106 1.49 6.82 -1.63
N ALA A 107 1.07 6.65 -2.88
CA ALA A 107 1.87 7.05 -4.03
C ALA A 107 1.87 8.55 -4.27
N THR A 108 2.96 9.05 -4.82
CA THR A 108 3.02 10.38 -5.41
C THR A 108 2.07 10.44 -6.62
N LYS A 109 1.32 11.52 -6.75
CA LYS A 109 0.37 11.70 -7.86
C LYS A 109 1.06 11.54 -9.22
N GLY A 110 0.47 10.75 -10.10
CA GLY A 110 1.04 10.39 -11.41
C GLY A 110 1.97 9.17 -11.36
N ARG A 111 2.12 8.51 -10.19
CA ARG A 111 3.04 7.37 -10.01
C ARG A 111 2.35 6.11 -9.49
N ARG A 112 1.06 5.94 -9.82
CA ARG A 112 0.27 4.76 -9.44
C ARG A 112 0.08 3.87 -10.65
N PHE A 113 0.64 2.68 -10.62
CA PHE A 113 0.61 1.70 -11.71
C PHE A 113 -0.19 0.46 -11.31
N CYS A 114 -0.86 -0.13 -12.28
CA CYS A 114 -1.55 -1.42 -12.12
C CYS A 114 -1.25 -2.28 -13.33
N GLN A 115 -0.74 -3.49 -13.12
CA GLN A 115 -0.51 -4.43 -14.21
C GLN A 115 -1.84 -4.79 -14.92
N PRO A 116 -1.85 -5.07 -16.24
CA PRO A 116 -3.10 -5.22 -17.01
C PRO A 116 -4.07 -6.28 -16.50
N ASN A 117 -3.55 -7.32 -15.84
CA ASN A 117 -4.35 -8.42 -15.29
C ASN A 117 -4.50 -8.32 -13.76
N ALA A 118 -4.06 -7.22 -13.15
CA ALA A 118 -4.21 -7.02 -11.72
C ALA A 118 -5.55 -6.37 -11.40
N GLU A 119 -5.99 -6.56 -10.16
CA GLU A 119 -7.28 -6.06 -9.67
C GLU A 119 -7.09 -5.22 -8.39
N ILE A 120 -7.96 -4.25 -8.23
CA ILE A 120 -8.04 -3.44 -7.00
C ILE A 120 -9.40 -3.69 -6.36
N MET A 121 -9.42 -4.02 -5.06
CA MET A 121 -10.66 -4.16 -4.32
C MET A 121 -10.73 -3.16 -3.17
N VAL A 122 -11.82 -2.44 -3.11
CA VAL A 122 -12.09 -1.48 -2.04
C VAL A 122 -13.37 -1.85 -1.29
N HIS A 123 -13.32 -1.68 0.02
CA HIS A 123 -14.47 -1.83 0.91
C HIS A 123 -14.28 -0.99 2.18
N GLN A 124 -15.35 -0.84 2.96
CA GLN A 124 -15.29 -0.17 4.25
C GLN A 124 -14.54 -1.00 5.31
N PRO A 125 -14.01 -0.38 6.37
CA PRO A 125 -13.41 -1.10 7.48
C PRO A 125 -14.33 -2.20 8.02
N LEU A 126 -13.78 -3.39 8.19
CA LEU A 126 -14.42 -4.50 8.87
C LEU A 126 -14.00 -4.50 10.35
N GLY A 127 -14.91 -4.84 11.21
CA GLY A 127 -14.62 -5.00 12.63
C GLY A 127 -15.81 -5.58 13.37
N GLY A 128 -15.53 -6.16 14.50
CA GLY A 128 -16.53 -6.69 15.41
C GLY A 128 -16.05 -6.57 16.86
N VAL A 129 -16.99 -6.45 17.78
CA VAL A 129 -16.71 -6.38 19.21
C VAL A 129 -17.81 -7.10 19.97
N GLN A 130 -17.43 -7.75 21.05
CA GLN A 130 -18.34 -8.38 22.01
C GLN A 130 -17.99 -7.87 23.39
N GLY A 131 -19.00 -7.54 24.18
CA GLY A 131 -18.80 -7.03 25.55
C GLY A 131 -20.02 -6.31 26.08
N GLN A 132 -19.81 -5.42 27.03
CA GLN A 132 -20.88 -4.58 27.59
C GLN A 132 -21.38 -3.57 26.56
N ALA A 133 -22.62 -3.13 26.69
CA ALA A 133 -23.22 -2.17 25.74
C ALA A 133 -22.38 -0.90 25.54
N SER A 134 -21.78 -0.39 26.62
CA SER A 134 -20.89 0.78 26.55
C SER A 134 -19.63 0.51 25.72
N ASP A 135 -19.02 -0.67 25.89
CA ASP A 135 -17.81 -1.06 25.14
C ASP A 135 -18.11 -1.24 23.66
N ILE A 136 -19.27 -1.82 23.34
CA ILE A 136 -19.77 -1.96 21.97
C ILE A 136 -19.95 -0.59 21.31
N SER A 137 -20.54 0.38 22.04
CA SER A 137 -20.72 1.75 21.52
C SER A 137 -19.37 2.44 21.25
N ILE A 138 -18.44 2.35 22.19
CA ILE A 138 -17.09 2.92 22.03
C ILE A 138 -16.36 2.34 20.81
N ALA A 139 -16.43 1.01 20.65
CA ALA A 139 -15.81 0.35 19.50
C ALA A 139 -16.47 0.73 18.16
N ALA A 140 -17.81 0.83 18.14
CA ALA A 140 -18.52 1.28 16.94
C ALA A 140 -18.15 2.73 16.56
N ASP A 141 -18.03 3.62 17.54
CA ASP A 141 -17.61 5.00 17.31
C ASP A 141 -16.17 5.07 16.78
N HIS A 142 -15.27 4.23 17.29
CA HIS A 142 -13.90 4.12 16.80
C HIS A 142 -13.84 3.64 15.35
N ILE A 143 -14.56 2.56 15.01
CA ILE A 143 -14.66 2.05 13.64
C ILE A 143 -15.21 3.12 12.69
N ASN A 144 -16.28 3.80 13.09
CA ASN A 144 -16.87 4.88 12.30
C ASN A 144 -15.90 6.07 12.12
N SER A 145 -15.11 6.40 13.13
CA SER A 145 -14.07 7.43 13.01
C SER A 145 -13.00 7.03 12.00
N THR A 146 -12.52 5.78 12.06
CA THR A 146 -11.57 5.21 11.12
C THR A 146 -12.13 5.23 9.68
N LYS A 147 -13.38 4.79 9.51
CA LYS A 147 -14.08 4.84 8.21
C LYS A 147 -14.09 6.25 7.63
N ARG A 148 -14.45 7.26 8.42
CA ARG A 148 -14.46 8.67 7.96
C ARG A 148 -13.06 9.13 7.54
N LYS A 149 -12.02 8.84 8.35
CA LYS A 149 -10.63 9.20 8.03
C LYS A 149 -10.19 8.58 6.70
N MET A 150 -10.39 7.27 6.52
CA MET A 150 -10.01 6.57 5.29
C MET A 150 -10.77 7.07 4.08
N THR A 151 -12.10 7.28 4.21
CA THR A 151 -12.93 7.83 3.15
C THR A 151 -12.41 9.17 2.65
N LYS A 152 -12.05 10.07 3.57
CA LYS A 152 -11.49 11.37 3.23
C LYS A 152 -10.17 11.25 2.48
N ILE A 153 -9.24 10.42 2.97
CA ILE A 153 -7.93 10.22 2.32
C ILE A 153 -8.11 9.65 0.92
N PHE A 154 -8.99 8.66 0.73
CA PHE A 154 -9.30 8.13 -0.60
C PHE A 154 -9.88 9.23 -1.51
N ALA A 155 -10.88 9.96 -1.04
CA ALA A 155 -11.53 11.03 -1.81
C ALA A 155 -10.52 12.07 -2.31
N ASP A 156 -9.63 12.51 -1.41
CA ASP A 156 -8.56 13.45 -1.74
C ASP A 156 -7.58 12.86 -2.77
N SER A 157 -7.24 11.55 -2.64
CA SER A 157 -6.25 10.89 -3.52
C SER A 157 -6.76 10.64 -4.94
N VAL A 158 -8.04 10.28 -5.08
CA VAL A 158 -8.66 9.98 -6.40
C VAL A 158 -9.43 11.17 -6.98
N ASN A 159 -9.46 12.30 -6.28
CA ASN A 159 -10.21 13.52 -6.66
C ASN A 159 -11.70 13.24 -6.91
N LEU A 160 -12.34 12.51 -6.02
CA LEU A 160 -13.77 12.23 -6.03
C LEU A 160 -14.44 12.76 -4.74
N GLU A 161 -15.74 13.01 -4.81
CA GLU A 161 -16.53 13.36 -3.63
C GLU A 161 -16.58 12.20 -2.62
N GLU A 162 -16.49 12.50 -1.31
CA GLU A 162 -16.58 11.50 -0.24
C GLU A 162 -17.85 10.63 -0.35
N SER A 163 -18.95 11.17 -0.84
CA SER A 163 -20.20 10.44 -1.06
C SER A 163 -20.04 9.30 -2.08
N LYS A 164 -19.23 9.51 -3.12
CA LYS A 164 -18.93 8.47 -4.12
C LYS A 164 -18.02 7.39 -3.53
N ILE A 165 -17.00 7.77 -2.76
CA ILE A 165 -16.15 6.81 -2.07
C ILE A 165 -16.97 5.98 -1.06
N LYS A 166 -17.86 6.59 -0.30
CA LYS A 166 -18.77 5.88 0.61
C LYS A 166 -19.64 4.86 -0.12
N ALA A 167 -20.19 5.22 -1.28
CA ALA A 167 -21.00 4.31 -2.08
C ALA A 167 -20.16 3.14 -2.64
N LEU A 168 -18.96 3.44 -3.15
CA LEU A 168 -18.03 2.43 -3.68
C LEU A 168 -17.59 1.44 -2.61
N THR A 169 -17.31 1.93 -1.41
CA THR A 169 -16.76 1.10 -0.32
C THR A 169 -17.83 0.47 0.58
N ASP A 170 -19.13 0.66 0.29
CA ASP A 170 -20.20 0.09 1.11
C ASP A 170 -20.22 -1.44 1.08
N ARG A 171 -19.82 -2.02 -0.02
CA ARG A 171 -19.60 -3.45 -0.24
C ARG A 171 -18.29 -3.65 -0.98
N ASP A 172 -17.84 -4.90 -1.09
CA ASP A 172 -16.66 -5.25 -1.87
C ASP A 172 -16.85 -4.81 -3.32
N THR A 173 -16.04 -3.87 -3.76
CA THR A 173 -16.03 -3.39 -5.14
C THR A 173 -14.68 -3.73 -5.76
N TRP A 174 -14.73 -4.63 -6.74
CA TRP A 174 -13.58 -5.04 -7.52
C TRP A 174 -13.47 -4.19 -8.78
N LEU A 175 -12.29 -3.66 -9.00
CA LEU A 175 -11.94 -2.84 -10.16
C LEU A 175 -10.87 -3.57 -10.97
N SER A 176 -11.11 -3.76 -12.26
CA SER A 176 -10.05 -4.10 -13.21
C SER A 176 -9.02 -2.97 -13.27
N ALA A 177 -7.83 -3.24 -13.81
CA ALA A 177 -6.82 -2.21 -14.01
C ALA A 177 -7.36 -1.00 -14.81
N GLU A 178 -8.17 -1.27 -15.85
CA GLU A 178 -8.80 -0.23 -16.67
C GLU A 178 -9.86 0.58 -15.92
N ASP A 179 -10.67 -0.08 -15.07
CA ASP A 179 -11.69 0.63 -14.27
C ASP A 179 -11.02 1.44 -13.15
N ALA A 180 -9.96 0.92 -12.55
CA ALA A 180 -9.15 1.64 -11.57
C ALA A 180 -8.53 2.91 -12.19
N LEU A 181 -8.02 2.82 -13.43
CA LEU A 181 -7.53 3.98 -14.18
C LEU A 181 -8.64 4.99 -14.45
N LYS A 182 -9.79 4.57 -14.99
CA LYS A 182 -10.94 5.45 -15.27
C LYS A 182 -11.46 6.17 -14.04
N MET A 183 -11.38 5.52 -12.88
CA MET A 183 -11.85 6.07 -11.60
C MET A 183 -10.78 6.84 -10.83
N GLY A 184 -9.54 6.89 -11.32
CA GLY A 184 -8.44 7.62 -10.70
C GLY A 184 -7.79 6.92 -9.50
N PHE A 185 -8.02 5.61 -9.32
CA PHE A 185 -7.33 4.81 -8.30
C PHE A 185 -5.88 4.54 -8.69
N VAL A 186 -5.60 4.46 -9.98
CA VAL A 186 -4.25 4.40 -10.54
C VAL A 186 -4.10 5.45 -11.64
N ASP A 187 -2.87 5.74 -12.04
CA ASP A 187 -2.54 6.72 -13.07
C ASP A 187 -2.18 6.05 -14.40
N HIS A 188 -1.71 4.79 -14.36
CA HIS A 188 -1.25 4.03 -15.51
C HIS A 188 -1.66 2.55 -15.42
N VAL A 189 -1.88 1.93 -16.58
CA VAL A 189 -1.98 0.48 -16.72
C VAL A 189 -0.72 0.01 -17.44
N GLY A 190 0.05 -0.90 -16.81
CA GLY A 190 1.36 -1.37 -17.27
C GLY A 190 2.43 -1.22 -16.20
N ASP A 191 3.68 -1.38 -16.62
CA ASP A 191 4.86 -1.28 -15.76
C ASP A 191 5.52 0.09 -15.88
N PRO A 192 6.00 0.72 -14.79
CA PRO A 192 6.77 1.96 -14.87
C PRO A 192 8.11 1.82 -15.63
N MET A 193 8.54 0.59 -15.94
CA MET A 193 9.73 0.30 -16.74
C MET A 193 9.45 0.27 -18.25
N ASP A 194 8.16 0.35 -18.67
CA ASP A 194 7.76 0.34 -20.09
C ASP A 194 7.77 1.75 -20.71
N ASP A 195 8.01 2.80 -19.92
CA ASP A 195 8.17 4.20 -20.33
C ASP A 195 9.68 4.59 -20.35
#